data_45de5ee1c3b30363f64c473e23efc371
#
_entry.id   45de5ee1c3b30363f64c473e23efc371
#
_cell.length_a   1.000
_cell.length_b   1.000
_cell.length_c   1.000
_cell.angle_alpha   90.00
_cell.angle_beta   90.00
_cell.angle_gamma   90.00
#
_symmetry.space_group_name_H-M   'P 1'
#
loop_
_entity.id
_entity.type
_entity.pdbx_description
1 polymer ?
#
loop_
_entity_poly.entity_id
_entity_poly.type
_entity_poly.pdbx_seq_one_letter_code
_entity_poly.pdbx_strand_id
1 'polypeptide(L)'
;MKALLPLIVAIAAISSPAFAQKDIMTEKTAGEIKPPVAEKRPHSATWHGVIITDDYHWLRDSGYPTIDDKEILAHLNAENAYFEAQMAPQAQLTETIFQEMKGRVKEDDSSVPQKDGDYIYWSKFEEGAQYRKHYRKAVAGGADQLILDENELAKGKAYFRLGAAEISPDGKILAYAYDDNGSERFDLHFRNLETGEKLRDIIPGTLSGIVWSSDSKGVVYGLANENWRTDNAWYHRLGE
;
A
#
# COMPACT_ATOMS: atom_id res chain seq x y z
N MET A 1 -32.44 41.21 76.69
CA MET A 1 -31.52 42.01 75.88
C MET A 1 -30.44 41.08 75.40
N LYS A 2 -30.52 40.63 74.11
CA LYS A 2 -29.53 39.78 73.47
C LYS A 2 -28.92 40.59 72.34
N ALA A 3 -27.65 40.87 72.45
CA ALA A 3 -26.90 41.59 71.43
C ALA A 3 -26.58 40.69 70.23
N LEU A 4 -26.92 41.10 69.00
CA LEU A 4 -26.50 40.49 67.74
C LEU A 4 -25.12 41.04 67.36
N LEU A 5 -24.16 40.12 67.16
CA LEU A 5 -22.86 40.39 66.54
C LEU A 5 -23.01 40.27 65.02
N PRO A 6 -22.51 41.19 64.25
CA PRO A 6 -22.48 41.02 62.77
C PRO A 6 -21.33 40.10 62.31
N LEU A 7 -21.68 39.14 61.45
CA LEU A 7 -20.75 38.25 60.79
C LEU A 7 -20.09 39.00 59.65
N ILE A 8 -18.78 39.24 59.71
CA ILE A 8 -17.99 39.82 58.63
C ILE A 8 -17.57 38.64 57.74
N VAL A 9 -18.12 38.58 56.52
CA VAL A 9 -17.67 37.65 55.47
C VAL A 9 -16.47 38.27 54.72
N ALA A 10 -15.29 37.72 54.95
CA ALA A 10 -14.09 38.05 54.18
C ALA A 10 -14.14 37.37 52.86
N ILE A 11 -14.30 38.10 51.74
CA ILE A 11 -14.18 37.61 50.40
C ILE A 11 -12.67 37.56 50.08
N ALA A 12 -12.13 36.34 50.06
CA ALA A 12 -10.78 36.09 49.55
C ALA A 12 -10.78 36.20 48.01
N ALA A 13 -10.15 37.23 47.50
CA ALA A 13 -9.89 37.35 46.05
C ALA A 13 -8.87 36.29 45.61
N ILE A 14 -9.34 35.26 44.88
CA ILE A 14 -8.46 34.29 44.23
C ILE A 14 -7.89 34.97 42.99
N SER A 15 -6.63 35.41 43.10
CA SER A 15 -5.86 35.86 41.94
C SER A 15 -5.48 34.66 41.12
N SER A 16 -6.13 34.47 39.96
CA SER A 16 -5.72 33.50 38.95
C SER A 16 -4.32 33.88 38.41
N PRO A 17 -3.38 32.93 38.30
CA PRO A 17 -2.12 33.22 37.64
C PRO A 17 -2.43 33.53 36.18
N ALA A 18 -2.02 34.70 35.70
CA ALA A 18 -1.99 35.02 34.28
C ALA A 18 -1.06 34.02 33.59
N PHE A 19 -1.63 33.18 32.73
CA PHE A 19 -0.85 32.44 31.80
C PHE A 19 -0.07 33.46 30.94
N ALA A 20 1.22 33.53 31.16
CA ALA A 20 2.10 34.26 30.26
C ALA A 20 1.92 33.66 28.87
N GLN A 21 1.28 34.39 27.99
CA GLN A 21 1.21 34.12 26.57
C GLN A 21 2.65 34.23 26.08
N LYS A 22 3.27 33.04 25.90
CA LYS A 22 4.61 32.95 25.32
C LYS A 22 4.49 33.52 23.92
N ASP A 23 5.10 34.66 23.70
CA ASP A 23 5.21 35.23 22.37
C ASP A 23 5.69 34.12 21.44
N ILE A 24 4.81 33.69 20.53
CA ILE A 24 5.20 32.86 19.40
C ILE A 24 6.10 33.78 18.60
N MET A 25 7.40 33.59 18.76
CA MET A 25 8.38 34.21 17.90
C MET A 25 7.93 33.92 16.48
N THR A 26 7.54 34.93 15.76
CA THR A 26 7.42 34.92 14.31
C THR A 26 8.81 34.60 13.77
N GLU A 27 9.09 33.33 13.58
CA GLU A 27 10.22 32.87 12.79
C GLU A 27 10.08 33.55 11.43
N LYS A 28 11.11 34.30 11.09
CA LYS A 28 11.27 35.00 9.84
C LYS A 28 11.03 34.01 8.71
N THR A 29 9.86 34.05 8.10
CA THR A 29 9.42 33.18 7.03
C THR A 29 10.48 33.21 5.93
N ALA A 30 11.20 32.10 5.74
CA ALA A 30 11.83 31.77 4.47
C ALA A 30 10.74 31.97 3.41
N GLY A 31 11.02 32.75 2.36
CA GLY A 31 10.02 33.27 1.45
C GLY A 31 8.96 32.22 1.10
N GLU A 32 7.71 32.63 1.16
CA GLU A 32 6.54 31.77 0.95
C GLU A 32 6.72 30.97 -0.35
N ILE A 33 7.01 29.68 -0.23
CA ILE A 33 7.12 28.78 -1.38
C ILE A 33 5.70 28.58 -1.89
N LYS A 34 5.43 29.07 -3.09
CA LYS A 34 4.11 28.97 -3.72
C LYS A 34 3.95 27.61 -4.41
N PRO A 35 2.74 27.01 -4.37
CA PRO A 35 2.45 25.80 -5.12
C PRO A 35 2.63 26.06 -6.62
N PRO A 36 3.13 25.09 -7.39
CA PRO A 36 3.14 25.19 -8.85
C PRO A 36 1.72 25.27 -9.37
N VAL A 37 1.57 25.92 -10.51
CA VAL A 37 0.27 26.09 -11.16
C VAL A 37 0.34 25.45 -12.54
N ALA A 38 -0.47 24.41 -12.75
CA ALA A 38 -0.60 23.80 -14.07
C ALA A 38 -1.22 24.79 -15.08
N GLU A 39 -0.64 24.87 -16.26
CA GLU A 39 -1.14 25.71 -17.33
C GLU A 39 -2.49 25.15 -17.83
N LYS A 40 -3.45 26.04 -18.03
CA LYS A 40 -4.74 25.68 -18.65
C LYS A 40 -4.60 25.61 -20.16
N ARG A 41 -4.82 24.40 -20.72
CA ARG A 41 -4.79 24.11 -22.16
C ARG A 41 -6.09 23.41 -22.56
N PRO A 42 -7.13 24.16 -22.95
CA PRO A 42 -8.44 23.57 -23.24
C PRO A 42 -8.33 22.45 -24.29
N HIS A 43 -8.78 21.26 -23.94
CA HIS A 43 -8.94 20.13 -24.83
C HIS A 43 -10.40 19.71 -24.83
N SER A 44 -11.05 19.66 -26.00
CA SER A 44 -12.45 19.30 -26.10
C SER A 44 -12.66 17.98 -26.81
N ALA A 45 -13.48 17.12 -26.25
CA ALA A 45 -13.90 15.85 -26.84
C ALA A 45 -15.42 15.72 -26.80
N THR A 46 -16.00 15.02 -27.77
CA THR A 46 -17.44 14.77 -27.83
C THR A 46 -17.71 13.34 -27.32
N TRP A 47 -18.51 13.24 -26.25
CA TRP A 47 -18.93 11.96 -25.67
C TRP A 47 -20.47 11.90 -25.69
N HIS A 48 -21.03 10.90 -26.35
CA HIS A 48 -22.48 10.72 -26.46
C HIS A 48 -23.25 11.99 -26.92
N GLY A 49 -22.63 12.76 -27.84
CA GLY A 49 -23.21 14.00 -28.35
C GLY A 49 -23.03 15.25 -27.47
N VAL A 50 -22.35 15.13 -26.33
CA VAL A 50 -22.01 16.24 -25.42
C VAL A 50 -20.54 16.59 -25.56
N ILE A 51 -20.24 17.89 -25.74
CA ILE A 51 -18.87 18.41 -25.75
C ILE A 51 -18.41 18.59 -24.31
N ILE A 52 -17.33 17.94 -23.95
CA ILE A 52 -16.66 18.07 -22.65
C ILE A 52 -15.30 18.73 -22.91
N THR A 53 -15.00 19.77 -22.15
CA THR A 53 -13.70 20.46 -22.19
C THR A 53 -12.93 20.17 -20.90
N ASP A 54 -11.68 19.76 -21.05
CA ASP A 54 -10.73 19.52 -19.97
C ASP A 54 -9.49 20.40 -20.17
N ASP A 55 -9.27 21.34 -19.27
CA ASP A 55 -8.13 22.27 -19.32
C ASP A 55 -6.79 21.59 -19.00
N TYR A 56 -6.83 20.41 -18.39
CA TYR A 56 -5.65 19.69 -17.87
C TYR A 56 -5.41 18.35 -18.55
N HIS A 57 -6.05 18.09 -19.67
CA HIS A 57 -5.90 16.86 -20.45
C HIS A 57 -4.43 16.56 -20.79
N TRP A 58 -3.60 17.58 -20.97
CA TRP A 58 -2.18 17.46 -21.27
C TRP A 58 -1.34 16.81 -20.15
N LEU A 59 -1.84 16.79 -18.89
CA LEU A 59 -1.18 16.09 -17.76
C LEU A 59 -1.30 14.56 -17.82
N ARG A 60 -2.07 14.04 -18.78
CA ARG A 60 -2.19 12.60 -19.00
C ARG A 60 -1.13 12.16 -20.00
N ASP A 61 -0.10 11.48 -19.51
CA ASP A 61 0.89 10.86 -20.40
C ASP A 61 0.25 9.72 -21.19
N SER A 62 0.48 9.71 -22.51
CA SER A 62 -0.03 8.66 -23.41
C SER A 62 0.69 7.32 -23.21
N GLY A 63 1.89 7.34 -22.61
CA GLY A 63 2.71 6.16 -22.32
C GLY A 63 2.40 5.48 -20.99
N TYR A 64 1.37 5.98 -20.23
CA TYR A 64 1.03 5.37 -18.94
C TYR A 64 1.02 3.82 -18.99
N PRO A 65 1.62 3.09 -18.04
CA PRO A 65 2.08 3.57 -16.71
C PRO A 65 3.45 4.25 -16.70
N THR A 66 4.17 4.28 -17.79
CA THR A 66 5.44 5.00 -17.88
C THR A 66 5.16 6.46 -18.21
N ILE A 67 5.71 7.36 -17.41
CA ILE A 67 5.63 8.81 -17.66
C ILE A 67 7.00 9.25 -18.14
N ASP A 68 7.12 9.61 -19.40
CA ASP A 68 8.38 10.04 -20.03
C ASP A 68 8.27 11.43 -20.70
N ASP A 69 7.08 12.02 -20.78
CA ASP A 69 6.89 13.39 -21.21
C ASP A 69 7.60 14.35 -20.25
N LYS A 70 8.56 15.12 -20.79
CA LYS A 70 9.42 16.01 -19.99
C LYS A 70 8.66 17.15 -19.33
N GLU A 71 7.59 17.60 -19.93
CA GLU A 71 6.79 18.70 -19.40
C GLU A 71 5.91 18.23 -18.24
N ILE A 72 5.29 17.07 -18.38
CA ILE A 72 4.56 16.41 -17.30
C ILE A 72 5.49 16.13 -16.12
N LEU A 73 6.66 15.54 -16.39
CA LEU A 73 7.67 15.26 -15.36
C LEU A 73 8.15 16.54 -14.67
N ALA A 74 8.35 17.63 -15.40
CA ALA A 74 8.75 18.90 -14.80
C ALA A 74 7.69 19.44 -13.83
N HIS A 75 6.41 19.34 -14.20
CA HIS A 75 5.31 19.74 -13.31
C HIS A 75 5.22 18.87 -12.07
N LEU A 76 5.26 17.53 -12.22
CA LEU A 76 5.22 16.59 -11.10
C LEU A 76 6.42 16.78 -10.14
N ASN A 77 7.61 17.01 -10.67
CA ASN A 77 8.78 17.30 -9.86
C ASN A 77 8.65 18.62 -9.10
N ALA A 78 8.03 19.64 -9.70
CA ALA A 78 7.76 20.90 -9.01
C ALA A 78 6.75 20.74 -7.87
N GLU A 79 5.71 19.93 -8.07
CA GLU A 79 4.74 19.59 -7.01
C GLU A 79 5.41 18.84 -5.85
N ASN A 80 6.26 17.87 -6.16
CA ASN A 80 7.02 17.13 -5.15
C ASN A 80 7.95 18.07 -4.37
N ALA A 81 8.69 18.94 -5.05
CA ALA A 81 9.57 19.90 -4.41
C ALA A 81 8.81 20.87 -3.50
N TYR A 82 7.62 21.32 -3.92
CA TYR A 82 6.74 22.12 -3.08
C TYR A 82 6.29 21.37 -1.82
N PHE A 83 5.82 20.12 -1.99
CA PHE A 83 5.43 19.27 -0.87
C PHE A 83 6.57 19.06 0.12
N GLU A 84 7.76 18.69 -0.36
CA GLU A 84 8.93 18.47 0.48
C GLU A 84 9.30 19.72 1.28
N ALA A 85 9.29 20.89 0.64
CA ALA A 85 9.60 22.15 1.30
C ALA A 85 8.54 22.53 2.35
N GLN A 86 7.25 22.25 2.12
CA GLN A 86 6.19 22.48 3.10
C GLN A 86 6.25 21.49 4.27
N MET A 87 6.66 20.26 4.02
CA MET A 87 6.74 19.22 5.05
C MET A 87 8.05 19.24 5.86
N ALA A 88 9.11 19.81 5.32
CA ALA A 88 10.42 19.85 5.99
C ALA A 88 10.39 20.36 7.45
N PRO A 89 9.65 21.42 7.80
CA PRO A 89 9.53 21.87 9.19
C PRO A 89 8.84 20.85 10.12
N GLN A 90 8.08 19.91 9.56
CA GLN A 90 7.34 18.88 10.30
C GLN A 90 8.10 17.56 10.40
N ALA A 91 9.31 17.44 9.86
CA ALA A 91 10.05 16.18 9.77
C ALA A 91 10.22 15.48 11.13
N GLN A 92 10.54 16.26 12.18
CA GLN A 92 10.69 15.69 13.53
C GLN A 92 9.36 15.18 14.10
N LEU A 93 8.27 15.90 13.88
CA LEU A 93 6.94 15.47 14.33
C LEU A 93 6.50 14.22 13.58
N THR A 94 6.72 14.18 12.27
CA THR A 94 6.43 13.02 11.40
C THR A 94 7.17 11.78 11.91
N GLU A 95 8.48 11.90 12.19
CA GLU A 95 9.28 10.80 12.73
C GLU A 95 8.79 10.35 14.11
N THR A 96 8.45 11.29 15.00
CA THR A 96 7.92 10.96 16.33
C THR A 96 6.61 10.18 16.23
N ILE A 97 5.68 10.63 15.37
CA ILE A 97 4.40 9.95 15.16
C ILE A 97 4.62 8.57 14.52
N PHE A 98 5.53 8.48 13.54
CA PHE A 98 5.87 7.20 12.91
C PHE A 98 6.37 6.17 13.92
N GLN A 99 7.34 6.55 14.77
CA GLN A 99 7.88 5.65 15.78
C GLN A 99 6.84 5.26 16.85
N GLU A 100 5.97 6.20 17.22
CA GLU A 100 4.86 5.91 18.13
C GLU A 100 3.85 4.93 17.53
N MET A 101 3.48 5.10 16.27
CA MET A 101 2.59 4.18 15.55
C MET A 101 3.23 2.81 15.37
N LYS A 102 4.49 2.77 14.93
CA LYS A 102 5.26 1.53 14.76
C LYS A 102 5.36 0.74 16.07
N GLY A 103 5.65 1.42 17.18
CA GLY A 103 5.77 0.78 18.50
C GLY A 103 4.47 0.17 19.05
N ARG A 104 3.31 0.48 18.42
CA ARG A 104 2.01 -0.13 18.77
C ARG A 104 1.71 -1.39 17.95
N VAL A 105 2.48 -1.65 16.91
CA VAL A 105 2.31 -2.83 16.05
C VAL A 105 3.15 -3.98 16.60
N LYS A 106 2.54 -5.16 16.71
CA LYS A 106 3.26 -6.38 17.05
C LYS A 106 4.01 -6.85 15.80
N GLU A 107 5.35 -6.76 15.82
CA GLU A 107 6.17 -7.06 14.64
C GLU A 107 6.20 -8.57 14.31
N ASP A 108 6.16 -9.45 15.32
CA ASP A 108 6.18 -10.92 15.16
C ASP A 108 4.77 -11.54 15.00
N ASP A 109 3.86 -10.84 14.32
CA ASP A 109 2.48 -11.24 14.20
C ASP A 109 2.26 -12.41 13.22
N SER A 110 1.34 -13.29 13.57
CA SER A 110 1.00 -14.49 12.80
C SER A 110 -0.51 -14.52 12.50
N SER A 111 -0.87 -14.92 11.28
CA SER A 111 -2.26 -15.19 10.96
C SER A 111 -2.78 -16.40 11.76
N VAL A 112 -4.09 -16.47 11.95
CA VAL A 112 -4.73 -17.67 12.50
C VAL A 112 -4.52 -18.82 11.51
N PRO A 113 -4.00 -19.98 11.94
CA PRO A 113 -3.84 -21.14 11.08
C PRO A 113 -5.20 -21.63 10.56
N GLN A 114 -5.28 -21.86 9.26
CA GLN A 114 -6.50 -22.33 8.59
C GLN A 114 -6.28 -23.69 7.95
N LYS A 115 -7.19 -24.63 8.19
CA LYS A 115 -7.18 -25.95 7.56
C LYS A 115 -7.82 -25.87 6.19
N ASP A 116 -7.10 -26.37 5.18
CA ASP A 116 -7.62 -26.62 3.84
C ASP A 116 -7.07 -27.97 3.34
N GLY A 117 -7.99 -28.89 2.99
CA GLY A 117 -7.64 -30.26 2.61
C GLY A 117 -6.79 -30.96 3.68
N ASP A 118 -5.64 -31.49 3.25
CA ASP A 118 -4.71 -32.23 4.08
C ASP A 118 -3.68 -31.37 4.81
N TYR A 119 -3.76 -30.05 4.68
CA TYR A 119 -2.82 -29.11 5.24
C TYR A 119 -3.47 -28.03 6.11
N ILE A 120 -2.66 -27.45 6.99
CA ILE A 120 -2.94 -26.24 7.75
C ILE A 120 -2.02 -25.16 7.23
N TYR A 121 -2.53 -23.98 6.90
CA TYR A 121 -1.82 -22.85 6.32
C TYR A 121 -1.84 -21.66 7.24
N TRP A 122 -0.72 -20.92 7.31
CA TRP A 122 -0.61 -19.64 8.00
C TRP A 122 0.49 -18.79 7.40
N SER A 123 0.48 -17.51 7.72
CA SER A 123 1.57 -16.60 7.41
C SER A 123 2.01 -15.88 8.68
N LYS A 124 3.27 -15.46 8.74
CA LYS A 124 3.80 -14.67 9.86
C LYS A 124 4.80 -13.63 9.38
N PHE A 125 4.91 -12.55 10.15
CA PHE A 125 6.07 -11.68 10.11
C PHE A 125 7.15 -12.23 11.04
N GLU A 126 8.41 -12.05 10.69
CA GLU A 126 9.53 -12.19 11.59
C GLU A 126 9.94 -10.80 12.10
N GLU A 127 10.51 -10.73 13.28
CA GLU A 127 10.97 -9.46 13.86
C GLU A 127 11.90 -8.71 12.89
N GLY A 128 11.60 -7.45 12.62
CA GLY A 128 12.34 -6.62 11.68
C GLY A 128 12.10 -6.93 10.18
N ALA A 129 11.28 -7.93 9.85
CA ALA A 129 10.94 -8.24 8.47
C ALA A 129 9.84 -7.31 7.94
N GLN A 130 9.99 -6.86 6.69
CA GLN A 130 9.02 -5.98 6.04
C GLN A 130 7.85 -6.76 5.45
N TYR A 131 8.06 -8.02 5.09
CA TYR A 131 7.08 -8.87 4.41
C TYR A 131 6.86 -10.18 5.14
N ARG A 132 5.79 -10.91 4.78
CA ARG A 132 5.41 -12.17 5.39
C ARG A 132 6.19 -13.36 4.83
N LYS A 133 6.26 -14.40 5.66
CA LYS A 133 6.57 -15.77 5.24
C LYS A 133 5.31 -16.60 5.33
N HIS A 134 5.05 -17.43 4.33
CA HIS A 134 3.90 -18.30 4.24
C HIS A 134 4.31 -19.74 4.47
N TYR A 135 3.54 -20.42 5.29
CA TYR A 135 3.83 -21.78 5.75
C TYR A 135 2.64 -22.70 5.57
N ARG A 136 2.94 -23.97 5.48
CA ARG A 136 1.94 -25.02 5.65
C ARG A 136 2.49 -26.17 6.49
N LYS A 137 1.59 -26.98 7.04
CA LYS A 137 1.89 -28.22 7.77
C LYS A 137 0.85 -29.26 7.46
N ALA A 138 1.26 -30.51 7.26
CA ALA A 138 0.30 -31.60 7.07
C ALA A 138 -0.56 -31.80 8.33
N VAL A 139 -1.86 -32.00 8.17
CA VAL A 139 -2.78 -32.32 9.29
C VAL A 139 -2.36 -33.60 10.02
N ALA A 140 -1.81 -34.55 9.28
CA ALA A 140 -1.26 -35.80 9.84
C ALA A 140 -0.02 -35.58 10.73
N GLY A 141 0.53 -34.38 10.79
CA GLY A 141 1.74 -34.03 11.54
C GLY A 141 2.97 -33.88 10.65
N GLY A 142 4.11 -33.57 11.28
CA GLY A 142 5.37 -33.32 10.57
C GLY A 142 5.92 -31.93 10.82
N ALA A 143 6.96 -31.55 10.09
CA ALA A 143 7.59 -30.24 10.18
C ALA A 143 6.78 -29.18 9.43
N ASP A 144 6.93 -27.92 9.86
CA ASP A 144 6.42 -26.76 9.15
C ASP A 144 7.19 -26.60 7.83
N GLN A 145 6.47 -26.40 6.73
CA GLN A 145 7.05 -26.17 5.40
C GLN A 145 6.88 -24.71 5.03
N LEU A 146 7.98 -24.01 4.76
CA LEU A 146 7.98 -22.69 4.15
C LEU A 146 7.61 -22.82 2.66
N ILE A 147 6.49 -22.24 2.25
CA ILE A 147 5.99 -22.32 0.87
C ILE A 147 6.28 -21.06 0.06
N LEU A 148 6.34 -19.88 0.72
CA LEU A 148 6.70 -18.60 0.09
C LEU A 148 7.35 -17.68 1.11
N ASP A 149 8.47 -17.06 0.72
CA ASP A 149 9.12 -15.98 1.47
C ASP A 149 9.04 -14.70 0.63
N GLU A 150 8.18 -13.78 1.03
CA GLU A 150 8.02 -12.50 0.34
C GLU A 150 9.28 -11.63 0.46
N ASN A 151 10.04 -11.75 1.57
CA ASN A 151 11.27 -10.99 1.77
C ASN A 151 12.35 -11.40 0.75
N GLU A 152 12.44 -12.70 0.42
CA GLU A 152 13.34 -13.17 -0.64
C GLU A 152 12.92 -12.68 -2.02
N LEU A 153 11.61 -12.61 -2.29
CA LEU A 153 11.10 -12.09 -3.57
C LEU A 153 11.31 -10.58 -3.71
N ALA A 154 11.27 -9.84 -2.60
CA ALA A 154 11.45 -8.39 -2.56
C ALA A 154 12.91 -7.93 -2.66
N LYS A 155 13.88 -8.84 -2.47
CA LYS A 155 15.32 -8.47 -2.48
C LYS A 155 15.72 -7.74 -3.75
N GLY A 156 16.35 -6.56 -3.57
CA GLY A 156 16.86 -5.74 -4.66
C GLY A 156 15.79 -4.99 -5.47
N LYS A 157 14.53 -5.04 -5.05
CA LYS A 157 13.43 -4.31 -5.68
C LYS A 157 13.14 -3.02 -4.92
N ALA A 158 12.86 -1.95 -5.66
CA ALA A 158 12.46 -0.66 -5.07
C ALA A 158 11.02 -0.70 -4.52
N TYR A 159 10.21 -1.58 -5.07
CA TYR A 159 8.83 -1.83 -4.68
C TYR A 159 8.54 -3.33 -4.74
N PHE A 160 7.69 -3.83 -3.86
CA PHE A 160 7.19 -5.20 -3.90
C PHE A 160 5.81 -5.29 -3.24
N ARG A 161 4.89 -5.98 -3.90
CA ARG A 161 3.58 -6.31 -3.35
C ARG A 161 3.15 -7.69 -3.85
N LEU A 162 2.87 -8.60 -2.93
CA LEU A 162 2.20 -9.85 -3.24
C LEU A 162 0.71 -9.57 -3.50
N GLY A 163 0.22 -9.94 -4.68
CA GLY A 163 -1.18 -9.77 -5.07
C GLY A 163 -2.03 -10.99 -4.81
N ALA A 164 -1.47 -12.18 -5.00
CA ALA A 164 -2.15 -13.45 -4.77
C ALA A 164 -1.18 -14.57 -4.43
N ALA A 165 -1.66 -15.56 -3.67
CA ALA A 165 -0.95 -16.81 -3.39
C ALA A 165 -2.00 -17.92 -3.20
N GLU A 166 -2.19 -18.72 -4.25
CA GLU A 166 -3.26 -19.73 -4.33
C GLU A 166 -2.67 -21.12 -4.54
N ILE A 167 -3.10 -22.09 -3.77
CA ILE A 167 -2.62 -23.47 -3.85
C ILE A 167 -3.56 -24.29 -4.74
N SER A 168 -2.97 -25.13 -5.59
CA SER A 168 -3.73 -26.04 -6.44
C SER A 168 -4.59 -27.01 -5.59
N PRO A 169 -5.76 -27.46 -6.08
CA PRO A 169 -6.64 -28.38 -5.35
C PRO A 169 -5.98 -29.67 -4.88
N ASP A 170 -4.94 -30.15 -5.59
CA ASP A 170 -4.14 -31.31 -5.18
C ASP A 170 -3.04 -31.00 -4.15
N GLY A 171 -2.89 -29.72 -3.76
CA GLY A 171 -1.92 -29.27 -2.77
C GLY A 171 -0.46 -29.23 -3.25
N LYS A 172 -0.17 -29.40 -4.56
CA LYS A 172 1.19 -29.58 -5.06
C LYS A 172 1.83 -28.35 -5.64
N ILE A 173 1.05 -27.43 -6.19
CA ILE A 173 1.54 -26.24 -6.86
C ILE A 173 1.02 -25.00 -6.15
N LEU A 174 1.91 -24.02 -5.92
CA LEU A 174 1.57 -22.67 -5.51
C LEU A 174 1.60 -21.77 -6.76
N ALA A 175 0.46 -21.13 -7.08
CA ALA A 175 0.40 -19.98 -7.97
C ALA A 175 0.52 -18.70 -7.14
N TYR A 176 1.46 -17.81 -7.47
CA TYR A 176 1.65 -16.57 -6.75
C TYR A 176 1.96 -15.43 -7.71
N ALA A 177 1.38 -14.29 -7.48
CA ALA A 177 1.51 -13.12 -8.33
C ALA A 177 2.01 -11.93 -7.52
N TYR A 178 3.00 -11.21 -8.06
CA TYR A 178 3.51 -10.01 -7.41
C TYR A 178 3.73 -8.87 -8.41
N ASP A 179 3.61 -7.65 -7.89
CA ASP A 179 3.95 -6.40 -8.56
C ASP A 179 5.27 -5.88 -7.95
N ASP A 180 6.23 -5.51 -8.79
CA ASP A 180 7.55 -5.03 -8.37
C ASP A 180 7.86 -3.60 -8.84
N ASN A 181 6.87 -2.90 -9.37
CA ASN A 181 7.02 -1.54 -9.87
C ASN A 181 5.90 -0.55 -9.49
N GLY A 182 4.86 -1.04 -8.78
CA GLY A 182 3.74 -0.21 -8.32
C GLY A 182 2.64 0.01 -9.35
N SER A 183 2.66 -0.72 -10.48
CA SER A 183 1.65 -0.58 -11.54
C SER A 183 0.33 -1.28 -11.26
N GLU A 184 0.23 -2.06 -10.16
CA GLU A 184 -0.88 -2.97 -9.86
C GLU A 184 -1.13 -4.02 -10.95
N ARG A 185 -0.13 -4.27 -11.79
CA ARG A 185 -0.06 -5.39 -12.72
C ARG A 185 0.91 -6.41 -12.16
N PHE A 186 0.44 -7.62 -12.00
CA PHE A 186 1.14 -8.67 -11.28
C PHE A 186 1.66 -9.72 -12.25
N ASP A 187 2.91 -10.11 -12.11
CA ASP A 187 3.45 -11.26 -12.83
C ASP A 187 3.13 -12.52 -12.03
N LEU A 188 2.39 -13.43 -12.67
CA LEU A 188 1.96 -14.69 -12.08
C LEU A 188 2.99 -15.78 -12.33
N HIS A 189 3.45 -16.39 -11.26
CA HIS A 189 4.46 -17.43 -11.19
C HIS A 189 3.90 -18.69 -10.54
N PHE A 190 4.61 -19.81 -10.74
CA PHE A 190 4.25 -21.10 -10.17
C PHE A 190 5.44 -21.77 -9.50
N ARG A 191 5.18 -22.47 -8.40
CA ARG A 191 6.18 -23.24 -7.65
C ARG A 191 5.64 -24.61 -7.29
N ASN A 192 6.42 -25.66 -7.57
CA ASN A 192 6.16 -26.99 -7.06
C ASN A 192 6.47 -27.03 -5.56
N LEU A 193 5.50 -27.40 -4.73
CA LEU A 193 5.64 -27.41 -3.26
C LEU A 193 6.30 -28.69 -2.72
N GLU A 194 6.39 -29.75 -3.52
CA GLU A 194 7.10 -30.97 -3.17
C GLU A 194 8.61 -30.82 -3.38
N THR A 195 9.03 -30.22 -4.51
CA THR A 195 10.43 -30.02 -4.87
C THR A 195 10.99 -28.66 -4.46
N GLY A 196 10.13 -27.65 -4.27
CA GLY A 196 10.50 -26.26 -4.05
C GLY A 196 10.91 -25.50 -5.32
N GLU A 197 10.90 -26.15 -6.48
CA GLU A 197 11.33 -25.56 -7.74
C GLU A 197 10.28 -24.60 -8.33
N LYS A 198 10.75 -23.50 -8.92
CA LYS A 198 9.90 -22.63 -9.73
C LYS A 198 9.63 -23.31 -11.08
N LEU A 199 8.38 -23.27 -11.52
CA LEU A 199 8.03 -23.69 -12.87
C LEU A 199 8.46 -22.62 -13.89
N ARG A 200 8.50 -23.00 -15.15
CA ARG A 200 8.91 -22.10 -16.25
C ARG A 200 7.79 -21.14 -16.67
N ASP A 201 6.57 -21.51 -16.35
CA ASP A 201 5.39 -20.73 -16.71
C ASP A 201 5.41 -19.38 -15.97
N ILE A 202 5.25 -18.29 -16.72
CA ILE A 202 5.10 -16.93 -16.20
C ILE A 202 4.03 -16.24 -17.05
N ILE A 203 3.03 -15.64 -16.38
CA ILE A 203 1.98 -14.88 -17.05
C ILE A 203 2.10 -13.43 -16.60
N PRO A 204 2.59 -12.53 -17.47
CA PRO A 204 2.84 -11.14 -17.11
C PRO A 204 1.54 -10.31 -17.06
N GLY A 205 1.54 -9.29 -16.22
CA GLY A 205 0.55 -8.21 -16.23
C GLY A 205 -0.86 -8.61 -15.82
N THR A 206 -1.02 -9.71 -15.06
CA THR A 206 -2.32 -10.15 -14.55
C THR A 206 -2.87 -9.18 -13.50
N LEU A 207 -4.16 -9.27 -13.25
CA LEU A 207 -4.75 -8.76 -12.00
C LEU A 207 -4.52 -9.78 -10.88
N SER A 208 -4.72 -9.37 -9.63
CA SER A 208 -4.43 -10.21 -8.45
C SER A 208 -5.33 -11.44 -8.29
N GLY A 209 -6.44 -11.55 -9.04
CA GLY A 209 -7.37 -12.68 -8.93
C GLY A 209 -6.90 -13.91 -9.71
N ILE A 210 -6.74 -15.05 -9.02
CA ILE A 210 -6.33 -16.34 -9.60
C ILE A 210 -7.30 -17.41 -9.11
N VAL A 211 -7.78 -18.26 -10.02
CA VAL A 211 -8.62 -19.42 -9.68
C VAL A 211 -8.05 -20.67 -10.35
N TRP A 212 -7.74 -21.68 -9.56
CA TRP A 212 -7.30 -22.98 -10.08
C TRP A 212 -8.44 -23.75 -10.73
N SER A 213 -8.13 -24.47 -11.81
CA SER A 213 -9.02 -25.51 -12.32
C SER A 213 -9.09 -26.68 -11.33
N SER A 214 -10.24 -27.34 -11.26
CA SER A 214 -10.49 -28.45 -10.32
C SER A 214 -9.55 -29.64 -10.53
N ASP A 215 -8.96 -29.80 -11.71
CA ASP A 215 -8.00 -30.84 -12.04
C ASP A 215 -6.54 -30.44 -11.74
N SER A 216 -6.32 -29.28 -11.15
CA SER A 216 -4.99 -28.73 -10.80
C SER A 216 -4.05 -28.50 -11.99
N LYS A 217 -4.57 -28.46 -13.23
CA LYS A 217 -3.72 -28.39 -14.44
C LYS A 217 -3.57 -27.00 -15.00
N GLY A 218 -4.31 -26.02 -14.51
CA GLY A 218 -4.23 -24.67 -15.00
C GLY A 218 -4.98 -23.69 -14.12
N VAL A 219 -4.88 -22.43 -14.48
CA VAL A 219 -5.47 -21.32 -13.74
C VAL A 219 -6.30 -20.42 -14.65
N VAL A 220 -7.36 -19.86 -14.10
CA VAL A 220 -8.14 -18.78 -14.69
C VAL A 220 -7.66 -17.46 -14.05
N TYR A 221 -7.46 -16.45 -14.86
CA TYR A 221 -7.00 -15.13 -14.42
C TYR A 221 -7.62 -14.02 -15.28
N GLY A 222 -7.50 -12.78 -14.82
CA GLY A 222 -7.95 -11.59 -15.53
C GLY A 222 -6.78 -10.72 -15.99
N LEU A 223 -6.95 -10.05 -17.12
CA LEU A 223 -6.10 -8.96 -17.57
C LEU A 223 -6.93 -7.68 -17.59
N ALA A 224 -6.33 -6.55 -17.23
CA ALA A 224 -6.96 -5.25 -17.40
C ALA A 224 -6.78 -4.76 -18.84
N ASN A 225 -7.85 -4.28 -19.46
CA ASN A 225 -7.78 -3.55 -20.72
C ASN A 225 -7.26 -2.11 -20.49
N GLU A 226 -7.19 -1.30 -21.52
CA GLU A 226 -6.73 0.11 -21.48
C GLU A 226 -7.54 1.00 -20.52
N ASN A 227 -8.80 0.64 -20.25
CA ASN A 227 -9.69 1.36 -19.33
C ASN A 227 -9.69 0.75 -17.90
N TRP A 228 -8.72 -0.09 -17.57
CA TRP A 228 -8.63 -0.78 -16.28
C TRP A 228 -9.87 -1.63 -15.96
N ARG A 229 -10.48 -2.23 -16.98
CA ARG A 229 -11.60 -3.15 -16.84
C ARG A 229 -11.18 -4.55 -17.26
N THR A 230 -11.59 -5.54 -16.48
CA THR A 230 -11.52 -6.94 -16.89
C THR A 230 -12.73 -7.24 -17.76
N ASP A 231 -12.50 -7.51 -19.02
CA ASP A 231 -13.55 -7.85 -20.01
C ASP A 231 -13.50 -9.32 -20.44
N ASN A 232 -12.43 -10.03 -20.10
CA ASN A 232 -12.24 -11.43 -20.43
C ASN A 232 -11.64 -12.21 -19.27
N ALA A 233 -12.05 -13.46 -19.10
CA ALA A 233 -11.35 -14.46 -18.30
C ALA A 233 -10.45 -15.29 -19.21
N TRP A 234 -9.20 -15.42 -18.81
CA TRP A 234 -8.18 -16.17 -19.52
C TRP A 234 -7.87 -17.46 -18.79
N TYR A 235 -7.55 -18.50 -19.54
CA TYR A 235 -7.12 -19.78 -18.97
C TYR A 235 -5.71 -20.10 -19.46
N HIS A 236 -4.83 -20.47 -18.55
CA HIS A 236 -3.50 -20.98 -18.85
C HIS A 236 -3.36 -22.38 -18.30
N ARG A 237 -2.91 -23.31 -19.14
CA ARG A 237 -2.58 -24.66 -18.73
C ARG A 237 -1.09 -24.76 -18.49
N LEU A 238 -0.70 -25.31 -17.34
CA LEU A 238 0.72 -25.43 -16.98
C LEU A 238 1.49 -26.29 -17.97
N GLY A 239 2.65 -25.77 -18.41
CA GLY A 239 3.54 -26.42 -19.35
C GLY A 239 3.20 -26.19 -20.83
N GLU A 240 2.27 -25.30 -21.16
CA GLU A 240 1.92 -24.92 -22.55
C GLU A 240 2.47 -23.55 -22.94
#